data_b0678719938c5b4dba03584fee2ca5e7
#
_entry.id   b0678719938c5b4dba03584fee2ca5e7
#
_cell.length_a   1.000
_cell.length_b   1.000
_cell.length_c   1.000
_cell.angle_alpha   90.00
_cell.angle_beta   90.00
_cell.angle_gamma   90.00
#
_symmetry.space_group_name_H-M   'P 1'
#
loop_
_entity.id
_entity.type
_entity.pdbx_description
1 polymer ?
#
loop_
_entity_poly.entity_id
_entity_poly.type
_entity_poly.pdbx_seq_one_letter_code
_entity_poly.pdbx_strand_id
1 'polypeptide(L)'
;LPGQDRWLADEGIKYTFVDSHGILHASSRPRYGLYAPLISSAGVAVFGRDGESSKQVWSADEGYPGDFDYREFFRDIGYDLPWEYIQPHLKHGIRANTGIKYHRITGKTVDKDIYDPDRAAAKAYLHASNFIFNRERQIEWLHSHMDRPPIVVAPYDAELFGHWWFEGPLFLDGVVRRAAETPVVNLITPSDYLAMHPRNQQAEPSQSSWGLKGYHEVWLEGSNDWIYRHLYTAADRLVKLVRSLPDHADNLLRRATNQAARELLLAQSSDWAFIMKTGTMVPYAQRRTREHIHNFLRLDEMVRQHRVDPWWLESRERATTLFPWLDASVYYKSEAPVA
;
A
#
# COMPACT_ATOMS: atom_id res chain seq x y z
N LEU A 1 4.75 -6.34 -13.42
CA LEU A 1 5.61 -6.59 -14.59
C LEU A 1 5.18 -7.90 -15.25
N PRO A 2 5.27 -8.03 -16.59
CA PRO A 2 5.03 -9.30 -17.27
C PRO A 2 5.92 -10.43 -16.69
N GLY A 3 5.34 -11.60 -16.47
CA GLY A 3 6.04 -12.77 -15.93
C GLY A 3 6.14 -12.84 -14.39
N GLN A 4 5.65 -11.82 -13.66
CA GLN A 4 5.59 -11.89 -12.19
C GLN A 4 4.58 -12.90 -11.67
N ASP A 5 3.57 -13.23 -12.44
CA ASP A 5 2.53 -14.20 -12.13
C ASP A 5 3.08 -15.59 -11.81
N ARG A 6 4.19 -16.00 -12.44
CA ARG A 6 4.87 -17.26 -12.12
C ARG A 6 5.39 -17.26 -10.69
N TRP A 7 6.06 -16.20 -10.27
CA TRP A 7 6.56 -16.09 -8.91
C TRP A 7 5.43 -16.00 -7.87
N LEU A 8 4.32 -15.33 -8.23
CA LEU A 8 3.14 -15.32 -7.38
C LEU A 8 2.56 -16.73 -7.21
N ALA A 9 2.48 -17.51 -8.30
CA ALA A 9 2.03 -18.89 -8.26
C ALA A 9 2.96 -19.79 -7.43
N ASP A 10 4.28 -19.65 -7.61
CA ASP A 10 5.29 -20.40 -6.87
C ASP A 10 5.20 -20.17 -5.35
N GLU A 11 4.78 -18.97 -4.94
CA GLU A 11 4.54 -18.63 -3.53
C GLU A 11 3.10 -18.92 -3.06
N GLY A 12 2.27 -19.55 -3.88
CA GLY A 12 0.90 -19.92 -3.56
C GLY A 12 -0.10 -18.75 -3.57
N ILE A 13 0.28 -17.61 -4.14
CA ILE A 13 -0.61 -16.46 -4.30
C ILE A 13 -1.58 -16.72 -5.44
N LYS A 14 -2.87 -16.69 -5.13
CA LYS A 14 -3.93 -17.10 -6.07
C LYS A 14 -4.46 -15.97 -6.93
N TYR A 15 -4.32 -14.73 -6.48
CA TYR A 15 -4.81 -13.56 -7.23
C TYR A 15 -3.98 -12.31 -6.96
N THR A 16 -4.06 -11.36 -7.89
CA THR A 16 -3.47 -10.03 -7.79
C THR A 16 -4.37 -8.98 -8.43
N PHE A 17 -4.05 -7.70 -8.19
CA PHE A 17 -4.76 -6.56 -8.76
C PHE A 17 -3.84 -5.79 -9.70
N VAL A 18 -4.41 -5.28 -10.79
CA VAL A 18 -3.70 -4.43 -11.77
C VAL A 18 -4.55 -3.22 -12.11
N ASP A 19 -3.92 -2.17 -12.62
CA ASP A 19 -4.69 -1.03 -13.13
C ASP A 19 -5.52 -1.42 -14.36
N SER A 20 -6.55 -0.65 -14.67
CA SER A 20 -7.53 -0.92 -15.73
C SER A 20 -6.89 -1.27 -17.07
N HIS A 21 -5.84 -0.55 -17.49
CA HIS A 21 -5.16 -0.82 -18.75
C HIS A 21 -4.38 -2.14 -18.75
N GLY A 22 -3.99 -2.67 -17.58
CA GLY A 22 -3.40 -3.99 -17.44
C GLY A 22 -4.34 -5.11 -17.90
N ILE A 23 -5.65 -4.94 -17.68
CA ILE A 23 -6.68 -5.86 -18.17
C ILE A 23 -7.12 -5.52 -19.59
N LEU A 24 -7.42 -4.23 -19.86
CA LEU A 24 -7.99 -3.82 -21.15
C LEU A 24 -7.03 -4.06 -22.32
N HIS A 25 -5.71 -4.05 -22.08
CA HIS A 25 -4.67 -4.34 -23.06
C HIS A 25 -4.02 -5.72 -22.88
N ALA A 26 -4.73 -6.67 -22.25
CA ALA A 26 -4.25 -8.04 -22.12
C ALA A 26 -3.99 -8.71 -23.48
N SER A 27 -3.27 -9.83 -23.47
CA SER A 27 -2.88 -10.59 -24.68
C SER A 27 -4.06 -11.02 -25.55
N SER A 28 -5.26 -11.10 -24.97
CA SER A 28 -6.53 -11.23 -25.69
C SER A 28 -7.56 -10.28 -25.10
N ARG A 29 -8.49 -9.78 -25.94
CA ARG A 29 -9.52 -8.82 -25.50
C ARG A 29 -10.37 -9.44 -24.39
N PRO A 30 -10.47 -8.80 -23.19
CA PRO A 30 -11.28 -9.31 -22.11
C PRO A 30 -12.76 -9.27 -22.44
N ARG A 31 -13.46 -10.41 -22.27
CA ARG A 31 -14.89 -10.56 -22.60
C ARG A 31 -15.76 -9.63 -21.78
N TYR A 32 -15.43 -9.43 -20.52
CA TYR A 32 -16.20 -8.63 -19.55
C TYR A 32 -15.48 -7.36 -19.11
N GLY A 33 -14.51 -6.86 -19.91
CA GLY A 33 -13.73 -5.69 -19.53
C GLY A 33 -13.03 -5.88 -18.18
N LEU A 34 -13.28 -4.95 -17.25
CA LEU A 34 -12.68 -4.96 -15.89
C LEU A 34 -13.49 -5.79 -14.87
N TYR A 35 -14.70 -6.26 -15.25
CA TYR A 35 -15.72 -6.71 -14.32
C TYR A 35 -15.77 -8.23 -14.13
N ALA A 36 -14.75 -8.91 -14.59
CA ALA A 36 -14.42 -10.29 -14.26
C ALA A 36 -12.90 -10.48 -14.33
N PRO A 37 -12.29 -11.35 -13.50
CA PRO A 37 -10.86 -11.59 -13.55
C PRO A 37 -10.42 -12.32 -14.82
N LEU A 38 -9.16 -12.11 -15.21
CA LEU A 38 -8.44 -12.96 -16.15
C LEU A 38 -7.62 -13.99 -15.36
N ILE A 39 -7.30 -15.12 -16.00
CA ILE A 39 -6.34 -16.10 -15.45
C ILE A 39 -5.08 -16.04 -16.30
N SER A 40 -3.93 -15.77 -15.67
CA SER A 40 -2.64 -15.81 -16.35
C SER A 40 -2.22 -17.24 -16.71
N SER A 41 -1.18 -17.39 -17.52
CA SER A 41 -0.63 -18.72 -17.87
C SER A 41 -0.11 -19.48 -16.65
N ALA A 42 0.27 -18.79 -15.59
CA ALA A 42 0.68 -19.40 -14.31
C ALA A 42 -0.50 -19.77 -13.40
N GLY A 43 -1.75 -19.52 -13.80
CA GLY A 43 -2.93 -19.85 -13.01
C GLY A 43 -3.31 -18.81 -11.95
N VAL A 44 -2.66 -17.64 -11.94
CA VAL A 44 -3.00 -16.54 -11.03
C VAL A 44 -4.15 -15.73 -11.60
N ALA A 45 -5.17 -15.47 -10.79
CA ALA A 45 -6.28 -14.61 -11.17
C ALA A 45 -5.86 -13.12 -11.09
N VAL A 46 -6.20 -12.35 -12.12
CA VAL A 46 -5.84 -10.93 -12.22
C VAL A 46 -7.11 -10.10 -12.29
N PHE A 47 -7.34 -9.27 -11.27
CA PHE A 47 -8.48 -8.37 -11.17
C PHE A 47 -8.09 -6.97 -11.61
N GLY A 48 -8.96 -6.32 -12.38
CA GLY A 48 -8.77 -4.95 -12.86
C GLY A 48 -9.40 -3.91 -11.94
N ARG A 49 -8.68 -2.83 -11.69
CA ARG A 49 -9.18 -1.66 -10.97
C ARG A 49 -10.31 -0.99 -11.76
N ASP A 50 -11.45 -0.74 -11.12
CA ASP A 50 -12.47 0.14 -11.67
C ASP A 50 -12.11 1.61 -11.42
N GLY A 51 -11.95 2.37 -12.50
CA GLY A 51 -11.47 3.75 -12.44
C GLY A 51 -12.48 4.72 -11.83
N GLU A 52 -13.77 4.51 -12.06
CA GLU A 52 -14.83 5.40 -11.56
C GLU A 52 -14.93 5.31 -10.03
N SER A 53 -15.16 4.12 -9.49
CA SER A 53 -15.26 3.91 -8.04
C SER A 53 -13.98 4.30 -7.31
N SER A 54 -12.82 4.05 -7.92
CA SER A 54 -11.54 4.46 -7.34
C SER A 54 -11.42 5.99 -7.28
N LYS A 55 -11.76 6.70 -8.35
CA LYS A 55 -11.65 8.16 -8.43
C LYS A 55 -12.60 8.87 -7.46
N GLN A 56 -13.82 8.34 -7.28
CA GLN A 56 -14.80 8.90 -6.34
C GLN A 56 -14.29 8.95 -4.89
N VAL A 57 -13.42 8.03 -4.51
CA VAL A 57 -12.90 7.92 -3.14
C VAL A 57 -11.48 8.48 -3.01
N TRP A 58 -10.66 8.38 -4.05
CA TRP A 58 -9.28 8.81 -4.00
C TRP A 58 -9.05 10.29 -4.31
N SER A 59 -9.84 10.88 -5.20
CA SER A 59 -9.60 12.25 -5.65
C SER A 59 -10.12 13.30 -4.66
N ALA A 60 -9.25 14.20 -4.23
CA ALA A 60 -9.64 15.40 -3.48
C ALA A 60 -10.30 16.49 -4.35
N ASP A 61 -10.09 16.47 -5.68
CA ASP A 61 -10.66 17.47 -6.59
C ASP A 61 -12.00 17.03 -7.18
N GLU A 62 -12.17 15.74 -7.45
CA GLU A 62 -13.34 15.22 -8.17
C GLU A 62 -14.09 14.13 -7.36
N GLY A 63 -13.56 13.72 -6.21
CA GLY A 63 -14.12 12.70 -5.33
C GLY A 63 -14.67 13.28 -4.02
N TYR A 64 -15.16 12.37 -3.18
CA TYR A 64 -15.74 12.73 -1.89
C TYR A 64 -14.78 13.42 -0.92
N PRO A 65 -13.49 13.04 -0.82
CA PRO A 65 -12.59 13.59 0.19
C PRO A 65 -12.37 15.10 0.12
N GLY A 66 -12.65 15.71 -1.03
CA GLY A 66 -12.55 17.17 -1.22
C GLY A 66 -13.79 17.96 -0.84
N ASP A 67 -14.81 17.34 -0.24
CA ASP A 67 -16.04 18.05 0.15
C ASP A 67 -15.75 19.14 1.19
N PHE A 68 -16.42 20.28 1.03
CA PHE A 68 -16.16 21.49 1.80
C PHE A 68 -16.49 21.37 3.29
N ASP A 69 -17.25 20.37 3.68
CA ASP A 69 -17.63 20.12 5.06
C ASP A 69 -16.62 19.27 5.82
N TYR A 70 -15.71 18.59 5.09
CA TYR A 70 -14.70 17.74 5.70
C TYR A 70 -13.55 18.52 6.33
N ARG A 71 -12.83 17.86 7.25
CA ARG A 71 -11.71 18.46 7.96
C ARG A 71 -10.55 18.79 7.01
N GLU A 72 -10.06 20.03 7.09
CA GLU A 72 -8.91 20.46 6.32
C GLU A 72 -7.63 19.74 6.77
N PHE A 73 -6.95 19.09 5.83
CA PHE A 73 -5.74 18.33 6.12
C PHE A 73 -4.51 19.22 6.34
N PHE A 74 -4.36 20.28 5.53
CA PHE A 74 -3.13 21.09 5.48
C PHE A 74 -3.06 22.17 6.56
N ARG A 75 -4.18 22.55 7.20
CA ARG A 75 -4.20 23.53 8.30
C ARG A 75 -3.92 22.81 9.62
N ASP A 76 -3.10 23.45 10.46
CA ASP A 76 -2.69 22.89 11.78
C ASP A 76 -2.46 24.03 12.76
N ILE A 77 -2.88 23.89 14.01
CA ILE A 77 -2.75 24.92 15.04
C ILE A 77 -1.29 25.35 15.27
N GLY A 78 -0.32 24.47 15.00
CA GLY A 78 1.10 24.79 15.10
C GLY A 78 1.53 25.93 14.17
N TYR A 79 0.80 26.15 13.08
CA TYR A 79 1.02 27.21 12.11
C TYR A 79 -0.06 28.32 12.17
N ASP A 80 -1.30 27.95 12.51
CA ASP A 80 -2.45 28.86 12.46
C ASP A 80 -2.54 29.79 13.67
N LEU A 81 -2.10 29.33 14.84
CA LEU A 81 -2.19 30.13 16.07
C LEU A 81 -1.06 31.14 16.21
N PRO A 82 -1.28 32.27 16.93
CA PRO A 82 -0.23 33.23 17.26
C PRO A 82 0.97 32.56 17.90
N TRP A 83 2.18 33.01 17.51
CA TRP A 83 3.42 32.39 17.96
C TRP A 83 3.58 32.37 19.47
N GLU A 84 3.25 33.49 20.11
CA GLU A 84 3.35 33.68 21.57
C GLU A 84 2.46 32.69 22.34
N TYR A 85 1.34 32.28 21.74
CA TYR A 85 0.42 31.31 22.31
C TYR A 85 0.93 29.88 22.11
N ILE A 86 1.35 29.51 20.92
CA ILE A 86 1.64 28.12 20.57
C ILE A 86 3.08 27.67 20.94
N GLN A 87 4.04 28.61 20.97
CA GLN A 87 5.45 28.31 21.21
C GLN A 87 5.72 27.43 22.45
N PRO A 88 5.11 27.67 23.63
CA PRO A 88 5.36 26.87 24.82
C PRO A 88 4.94 25.40 24.69
N HIS A 89 4.07 25.09 23.72
CA HIS A 89 3.52 23.76 23.48
C HIS A 89 4.24 23.01 22.35
N LEU A 90 5.18 23.67 21.65
CA LEU A 90 5.92 23.08 20.54
C LEU A 90 7.29 22.55 21.01
N LYS A 91 7.63 21.32 20.64
CA LYS A 91 8.97 20.77 20.88
C LYS A 91 10.01 21.59 20.11
N HIS A 92 11.13 21.85 20.76
CA HIS A 92 12.29 22.54 20.18
C HIS A 92 12.06 24.03 19.81
N GLY A 93 10.95 24.65 20.21
CA GLY A 93 10.70 26.07 19.99
C GLY A 93 10.66 26.51 18.53
N ILE A 94 10.26 25.61 17.64
CA ILE A 94 10.02 25.88 16.20
C ILE A 94 8.61 25.47 15.81
N ARG A 95 8.03 26.15 14.80
CA ARG A 95 6.73 25.75 14.27
C ARG A 95 6.79 24.34 13.69
N ALA A 96 5.83 23.52 14.08
CA ALA A 96 5.69 22.14 13.63
C ALA A 96 4.21 21.74 13.58
N ASN A 97 3.90 20.72 12.80
CA ASN A 97 2.57 20.10 12.83
C ASN A 97 2.33 19.44 14.18
N THR A 98 1.22 19.77 14.80
CA THR A 98 0.77 19.20 16.08
C THR A 98 -0.19 18.03 15.90
N GLY A 99 -0.80 17.92 14.71
CA GLY A 99 -1.90 17.01 14.41
C GLY A 99 -3.28 17.56 14.82
N ILE A 100 -3.34 18.70 15.51
CA ILE A 100 -4.59 19.32 15.94
C ILE A 100 -5.10 20.27 14.85
N LYS A 101 -6.30 20.00 14.36
CA LYS A 101 -6.91 20.69 13.23
C LYS A 101 -8.35 21.04 13.56
N TYR A 102 -8.77 22.28 13.30
CA TYR A 102 -10.09 22.76 13.63
C TYR A 102 -10.81 23.51 12.49
N HIS A 103 -10.20 23.49 11.29
CA HIS A 103 -10.82 24.03 10.09
C HIS A 103 -11.45 22.94 9.22
N ARG A 104 -12.49 23.29 8.50
CA ARG A 104 -13.01 22.50 7.38
C ARG A 104 -12.42 22.97 6.04
N ILE A 105 -12.53 22.17 5.01
CA ILE A 105 -11.98 22.48 3.67
C ILE A 105 -12.54 23.80 3.12
N THR A 106 -13.84 24.06 3.28
CA THR A 106 -14.51 25.33 2.92
C THR A 106 -14.45 25.64 1.42
N GLY A 107 -13.52 25.08 0.68
CA GLY A 107 -13.25 25.32 -0.74
C GLY A 107 -11.82 25.78 -1.01
N LYS A 108 -11.56 26.20 -2.25
CA LYS A 108 -10.24 26.71 -2.69
C LYS A 108 -10.03 28.15 -2.21
N THR A 109 -10.03 28.38 -0.92
CA THR A 109 -9.85 29.70 -0.28
C THR A 109 -8.81 29.60 0.84
N VAL A 110 -8.16 30.73 1.15
CA VAL A 110 -7.23 30.86 2.28
C VAL A 110 -8.00 30.96 3.60
N ASP A 111 -9.13 31.64 3.58
CA ASP A 111 -10.00 31.78 4.75
C ASP A 111 -10.83 30.51 4.90
N LYS A 112 -10.60 29.81 6.02
CA LYS A 112 -11.24 28.54 6.33
C LYS A 112 -12.23 28.70 7.47
N ASP A 113 -13.41 28.15 7.30
CA ASP A 113 -14.42 28.08 8.36
C ASP A 113 -14.05 27.01 9.42
N ILE A 114 -14.71 27.11 10.56
CA ILE A 114 -14.56 26.12 11.65
C ILE A 114 -15.18 24.80 11.23
N TYR A 115 -14.48 23.71 11.57
CA TYR A 115 -14.93 22.34 11.36
C TYR A 115 -16.09 21.98 12.29
N ASP A 116 -17.13 21.39 11.71
CA ASP A 116 -18.31 20.89 12.40
C ASP A 116 -18.33 19.35 12.25
N PRO A 117 -18.03 18.59 13.32
CA PRO A 117 -17.98 17.14 13.28
C PRO A 117 -19.31 16.47 12.92
N ASP A 118 -20.43 17.02 13.40
CA ASP A 118 -21.76 16.44 13.15
C ASP A 118 -22.17 16.61 11.68
N ARG A 119 -21.89 17.78 11.15
CA ARG A 119 -22.10 18.09 9.73
C ARG A 119 -21.22 17.22 8.83
N ALA A 120 -19.95 17.05 9.17
CA ALA A 120 -19.01 16.22 8.44
C ALA A 120 -19.43 14.73 8.49
N ALA A 121 -19.87 14.24 9.66
CA ALA A 121 -20.36 12.87 9.79
C ALA A 121 -21.61 12.63 8.93
N ALA A 122 -22.60 13.55 8.99
CA ALA A 122 -23.79 13.46 8.14
C ALA A 122 -23.43 13.43 6.65
N LYS A 123 -22.44 14.24 6.23
CA LYS A 123 -21.93 14.28 4.87
C LYS A 123 -21.26 12.94 4.49
N ALA A 124 -20.48 12.32 5.36
CA ALA A 124 -19.85 11.03 5.11
C ALA A 124 -20.88 9.92 4.84
N TYR A 125 -21.95 9.86 5.61
CA TYR A 125 -23.05 8.91 5.38
C TYR A 125 -23.85 9.21 4.10
N LEU A 126 -24.03 10.48 3.75
CA LEU A 126 -24.63 10.88 2.48
C LEU A 126 -23.77 10.40 1.30
N HIS A 127 -22.46 10.60 1.37
CA HIS A 127 -21.53 10.14 0.34
C HIS A 127 -21.46 8.61 0.24
N ALA A 128 -21.52 7.88 1.36
CA ALA A 128 -21.62 6.43 1.37
C ALA A 128 -22.91 5.95 0.66
N SER A 129 -24.02 6.62 0.91
CA SER A 129 -25.28 6.32 0.23
C SER A 129 -25.22 6.59 -1.27
N ASN A 130 -24.59 7.70 -1.67
CA ASN A 130 -24.35 8.02 -3.09
C ASN A 130 -23.42 7.00 -3.74
N PHE A 131 -22.35 6.59 -3.05
CA PHE A 131 -21.42 5.57 -3.56
C PHE A 131 -22.13 4.25 -3.84
N ILE A 132 -22.93 3.74 -2.91
CA ILE A 132 -23.69 2.50 -3.09
C ILE A 132 -24.74 2.66 -4.18
N PHE A 133 -25.47 3.77 -4.24
CA PHE A 133 -26.40 4.04 -5.34
C PHE A 133 -25.72 3.98 -6.71
N ASN A 134 -24.52 4.57 -6.84
CA ASN A 134 -23.76 4.50 -8.10
C ASN A 134 -23.34 3.06 -8.41
N ARG A 135 -22.95 2.28 -7.42
CA ARG A 135 -22.62 0.85 -7.61
C ARG A 135 -23.84 0.01 -7.97
N GLU A 136 -25.00 0.29 -7.40
CA GLU A 136 -26.25 -0.36 -7.84
C GLU A 136 -26.51 -0.14 -9.34
N ARG A 137 -26.48 1.13 -9.78
CA ARG A 137 -26.71 1.44 -11.20
C ARG A 137 -25.67 0.81 -12.12
N GLN A 138 -24.40 0.83 -11.70
CA GLN A 138 -23.31 0.20 -12.45
C GLN A 138 -23.51 -1.32 -12.55
N ILE A 139 -23.81 -1.99 -11.44
CA ILE A 139 -23.97 -3.45 -11.37
C ILE A 139 -25.19 -3.88 -12.18
N GLU A 140 -26.31 -3.17 -12.08
CA GLU A 140 -27.53 -3.47 -12.88
C GLU A 140 -27.26 -3.36 -14.38
N TRP A 141 -26.57 -2.30 -14.80
CA TRP A 141 -26.20 -2.13 -16.21
C TRP A 141 -25.23 -3.23 -16.68
N LEU A 142 -24.18 -3.53 -15.89
CA LEU A 142 -23.23 -4.58 -16.21
C LEU A 142 -23.90 -5.96 -16.27
N HIS A 143 -24.79 -6.25 -15.32
CA HIS A 143 -25.50 -7.52 -15.26
C HIS A 143 -26.37 -7.75 -16.50
N SER A 144 -26.94 -6.69 -17.07
CA SER A 144 -27.72 -6.79 -18.33
C SER A 144 -26.86 -7.11 -19.56
N HIS A 145 -25.52 -6.95 -19.47
CA HIS A 145 -24.55 -7.17 -20.56
C HIS A 145 -23.60 -8.36 -20.32
N MET A 146 -23.73 -9.03 -19.17
CA MET A 146 -22.88 -10.16 -18.78
C MET A 146 -23.74 -11.38 -18.49
N ASP A 147 -23.21 -12.57 -18.76
CA ASP A 147 -23.85 -13.85 -18.43
C ASP A 147 -23.53 -14.34 -17.01
N ARG A 148 -22.97 -13.46 -16.18
CA ARG A 148 -22.64 -13.69 -14.78
C ARG A 148 -22.70 -12.37 -13.98
N PRO A 149 -22.81 -12.43 -12.63
CA PRO A 149 -22.65 -11.25 -11.79
C PRO A 149 -21.29 -10.58 -12.00
N PRO A 150 -21.24 -9.24 -12.22
CA PRO A 150 -19.98 -8.52 -12.31
C PRO A 150 -19.30 -8.43 -10.95
N ILE A 151 -17.96 -8.23 -10.96
CA ILE A 151 -17.21 -7.77 -9.78
C ILE A 151 -16.62 -6.39 -10.08
N VAL A 152 -16.89 -5.42 -9.22
CA VAL A 152 -16.30 -4.08 -9.25
C VAL A 152 -15.20 -4.02 -8.21
N VAL A 153 -13.97 -3.73 -8.64
CA VAL A 153 -12.79 -3.73 -7.78
C VAL A 153 -12.27 -2.31 -7.64
N ALA A 154 -12.28 -1.79 -6.42
CA ALA A 154 -11.83 -0.45 -6.08
C ALA A 154 -10.77 -0.50 -4.97
N PRO A 155 -9.49 -0.72 -5.30
CA PRO A 155 -8.42 -0.69 -4.31
C PRO A 155 -8.13 0.73 -3.85
N TYR A 156 -7.92 0.89 -2.55
CA TYR A 156 -7.60 2.15 -1.90
C TYR A 156 -6.42 1.98 -0.96
N ASP A 157 -5.62 3.03 -0.80
CA ASP A 157 -4.60 3.08 0.24
C ASP A 157 -5.26 3.20 1.61
N ALA A 158 -4.83 2.36 2.56
CA ALA A 158 -5.46 2.30 3.88
C ALA A 158 -5.31 3.61 4.67
N GLU A 159 -4.20 4.33 4.50
CA GLU A 159 -3.94 5.60 5.18
C GLU A 159 -4.86 6.74 4.72
N LEU A 160 -5.52 6.61 3.57
CA LEU A 160 -6.53 7.58 3.15
C LEU A 160 -7.60 7.74 4.25
N PHE A 161 -8.06 6.61 4.81
CA PHE A 161 -9.17 6.55 5.76
C PHE A 161 -8.72 6.87 7.18
N GLY A 162 -9.05 8.08 7.66
CA GLY A 162 -8.71 8.57 8.98
C GLY A 162 -7.41 9.38 9.06
N HIS A 163 -6.59 9.39 8.00
CA HIS A 163 -5.40 10.23 7.91
C HIS A 163 -5.61 11.37 6.89
N TRP A 164 -5.52 11.08 5.58
CA TRP A 164 -5.76 12.09 4.54
C TRP A 164 -7.21 12.56 4.51
N TRP A 165 -8.12 11.64 4.64
CA TRP A 165 -9.55 11.88 4.77
C TRP A 165 -10.01 11.46 6.16
N PHE A 166 -10.13 12.43 7.05
CA PHE A 166 -10.43 12.18 8.47
C PHE A 166 -11.76 11.44 8.67
N GLU A 167 -12.77 11.75 7.88
CA GLU A 167 -14.09 11.15 7.92
C GLU A 167 -14.17 9.82 7.13
N GLY A 168 -13.08 9.40 6.51
CA GLY A 168 -13.01 8.15 5.74
C GLY A 168 -13.52 6.92 6.47
N PRO A 169 -13.22 6.69 7.77
CA PRO A 169 -13.80 5.59 8.53
C PRO A 169 -15.32 5.63 8.64
N LEU A 170 -15.92 6.82 8.80
CA LEU A 170 -17.38 6.99 8.82
C LEU A 170 -18.01 6.70 7.45
N PHE A 171 -17.33 7.10 6.38
CA PHE A 171 -17.74 6.73 5.03
C PHE A 171 -17.73 5.21 4.84
N LEU A 172 -16.68 4.51 5.26
CA LEU A 172 -16.60 3.05 5.16
C LEU A 172 -17.68 2.35 5.99
N ASP A 173 -17.94 2.81 7.22
CA ASP A 173 -19.04 2.31 8.02
C ASP A 173 -20.38 2.48 7.29
N GLY A 174 -20.62 3.65 6.69
CA GLY A 174 -21.79 3.92 5.88
C GLY A 174 -21.90 3.02 4.67
N VAL A 175 -20.81 2.79 3.95
CA VAL A 175 -20.75 1.88 2.77
C VAL A 175 -21.15 0.45 3.17
N VAL A 176 -20.57 -0.07 4.26
CA VAL A 176 -20.89 -1.44 4.74
C VAL A 176 -22.35 -1.56 5.13
N ARG A 177 -22.90 -0.60 5.89
CA ARG A 177 -24.32 -0.60 6.28
C ARG A 177 -25.26 -0.51 5.10
N ARG A 178 -24.98 0.40 4.17
CA ARG A 178 -25.82 0.58 2.97
C ARG A 178 -25.74 -0.63 2.03
N ALA A 179 -24.59 -1.25 1.88
CA ALA A 179 -24.46 -2.50 1.12
C ALA A 179 -25.31 -3.63 1.72
N ALA A 180 -25.44 -3.68 3.06
CA ALA A 180 -26.29 -4.68 3.72
C ALA A 180 -27.82 -4.43 3.55
N GLU A 181 -28.22 -3.22 3.16
CA GLU A 181 -29.63 -2.84 2.95
C GLU A 181 -30.10 -3.06 1.51
N THR A 182 -29.20 -3.23 0.56
CA THR A 182 -29.55 -3.42 -0.87
C THR A 182 -29.38 -4.87 -1.31
N PRO A 183 -30.30 -5.41 -2.13
CA PRO A 183 -30.11 -6.73 -2.72
C PRO A 183 -29.19 -6.74 -3.95
N VAL A 184 -28.76 -5.56 -4.44
CA VAL A 184 -28.00 -5.44 -5.70
C VAL A 184 -26.49 -5.46 -5.43
N VAL A 185 -26.03 -4.81 -4.38
CA VAL A 185 -24.60 -4.72 -4.04
C VAL A 185 -24.28 -5.70 -2.93
N ASN A 186 -23.34 -6.61 -3.20
CA ASN A 186 -22.81 -7.54 -2.21
C ASN A 186 -21.30 -7.33 -2.06
N LEU A 187 -20.85 -7.07 -0.83
CA LEU A 187 -19.43 -7.00 -0.54
C LEU A 187 -18.85 -8.41 -0.50
N ILE A 188 -17.84 -8.68 -1.31
CA ILE A 188 -17.30 -10.02 -1.50
C ILE A 188 -15.76 -9.98 -1.56
N THR A 189 -15.12 -11.04 -1.11
CA THR A 189 -13.68 -11.20 -1.33
C THR A 189 -13.36 -11.73 -2.73
N PRO A 190 -12.18 -11.45 -3.29
CA PRO A 190 -11.75 -12.07 -4.53
C PRO A 190 -11.77 -13.61 -4.49
N SER A 191 -11.42 -14.20 -3.36
CA SER A 191 -11.44 -15.65 -3.15
C SER A 191 -12.85 -16.23 -3.27
N ASP A 192 -13.83 -15.58 -2.65
CA ASP A 192 -15.22 -16.03 -2.72
C ASP A 192 -15.78 -15.88 -4.14
N TYR A 193 -15.46 -14.76 -4.82
CA TYR A 193 -15.86 -14.58 -6.22
C TYR A 193 -15.27 -15.65 -7.12
N LEU A 194 -14.00 -16.02 -6.95
CA LEU A 194 -13.35 -17.10 -7.71
C LEU A 194 -13.98 -18.47 -7.41
N ALA A 195 -14.37 -18.72 -6.15
CA ALA A 195 -15.08 -19.95 -5.78
C ALA A 195 -16.46 -20.05 -6.44
N MET A 196 -17.20 -18.94 -6.51
CA MET A 196 -18.50 -18.86 -7.19
C MET A 196 -18.37 -18.95 -8.72
N HIS A 197 -17.29 -18.41 -9.28
CA HIS A 197 -17.05 -18.34 -10.72
C HIS A 197 -15.67 -18.93 -11.07
N PRO A 198 -15.50 -20.27 -11.01
CA PRO A 198 -14.20 -20.91 -11.19
C PRO A 198 -13.68 -20.88 -12.62
N ARG A 199 -14.56 -20.63 -13.59
CA ARG A 199 -14.18 -20.53 -15.03
C ARG A 199 -14.03 -19.08 -15.44
N ASN A 200 -12.80 -18.67 -15.75
CA ASN A 200 -12.48 -17.32 -16.20
C ASN A 200 -11.65 -17.37 -17.48
N GLN A 201 -11.65 -16.27 -18.23
CA GLN A 201 -10.88 -16.18 -19.47
C GLN A 201 -9.38 -16.21 -19.18
N GLN A 202 -8.65 -17.00 -19.96
CA GLN A 202 -7.19 -16.99 -19.92
C GLN A 202 -6.65 -15.87 -20.80
N ALA A 203 -5.81 -15.02 -20.24
CA ALA A 203 -5.05 -14.00 -20.95
C ALA A 203 -3.94 -13.45 -20.06
N GLU A 204 -2.83 -13.04 -20.68
CA GLU A 204 -1.75 -12.37 -19.95
C GLU A 204 -2.08 -10.88 -19.79
N PRO A 205 -2.01 -10.34 -18.56
CA PRO A 205 -2.19 -8.92 -18.34
C PRO A 205 -1.05 -8.13 -19.00
N SER A 206 -1.35 -6.93 -19.48
CA SER A 206 -0.31 -6.03 -19.95
C SER A 206 0.39 -5.35 -18.77
N GLN A 207 1.56 -4.76 -19.05
CA GLN A 207 2.30 -3.99 -18.05
C GLN A 207 1.46 -2.81 -17.56
N SER A 208 1.33 -2.71 -16.25
CA SER A 208 0.61 -1.61 -15.59
C SER A 208 1.11 -1.39 -14.18
N SER A 209 0.89 -0.22 -13.64
CA SER A 209 1.08 0.07 -12.22
C SER A 209 0.18 1.25 -11.82
N TRP A 210 0.10 1.53 -10.51
CA TRP A 210 -0.53 2.75 -9.98
C TRP A 210 0.40 3.98 -10.05
N GLY A 211 1.60 3.85 -10.59
CA GLY A 211 2.54 4.94 -10.75
C GLY A 211 2.11 6.00 -11.75
N LEU A 212 2.94 7.02 -11.92
CA LEU A 212 2.68 8.15 -12.83
C LEU A 212 2.40 7.61 -14.24
N LYS A 213 1.31 8.09 -14.84
CA LYS A 213 0.82 7.66 -16.17
C LYS A 213 0.46 6.17 -16.28
N GLY A 214 0.30 5.48 -15.13
CA GLY A 214 -0.04 4.07 -15.11
C GLY A 214 1.15 3.11 -15.26
N TYR A 215 2.38 3.60 -15.13
CA TYR A 215 3.61 2.83 -15.24
C TYR A 215 4.52 3.05 -14.02
N HIS A 216 5.83 2.81 -14.13
CA HIS A 216 6.72 2.65 -12.98
C HIS A 216 7.41 3.94 -12.52
N GLU A 217 7.16 5.07 -13.14
CA GLU A 217 7.91 6.32 -12.99
C GLU A 217 7.89 6.94 -11.57
N VAL A 218 7.11 6.47 -10.65
CA VAL A 218 7.20 6.89 -9.25
C VAL A 218 8.27 6.09 -8.52
N TRP A 219 8.27 4.76 -8.71
CA TRP A 219 9.15 3.86 -7.97
C TRP A 219 10.46 3.55 -8.69
N LEU A 220 10.52 3.75 -10.00
CA LEU A 220 11.72 3.49 -10.80
C LEU A 220 11.95 4.61 -11.81
N GLU A 221 12.87 5.50 -11.49
CA GLU A 221 13.32 6.58 -12.35
C GLU A 221 14.67 7.15 -11.84
N GLY A 222 15.26 8.13 -12.56
CA GLY A 222 16.63 8.59 -12.32
C GLY A 222 16.93 9.13 -10.91
N SER A 223 15.94 9.54 -10.13
CA SER A 223 16.17 10.01 -8.75
C SER A 223 16.29 8.88 -7.73
N ASN A 224 15.79 7.67 -8.05
CA ASN A 224 15.70 6.56 -7.10
C ASN A 224 16.18 5.20 -7.62
N ASP A 225 16.55 5.06 -8.90
CA ASP A 225 16.96 3.79 -9.50
C ASP A 225 18.22 3.19 -8.85
N TRP A 226 19.07 4.03 -8.28
CA TRP A 226 20.31 3.63 -7.61
C TRP A 226 20.09 2.67 -6.44
N ILE A 227 18.89 2.67 -5.78
CA ILE A 227 18.62 1.83 -4.61
C ILE A 227 18.51 0.35 -5.00
N TYR A 228 17.96 0.02 -6.15
CA TYR A 228 17.53 -1.35 -6.49
C TYR A 228 18.71 -2.32 -6.61
N ARG A 229 19.83 -1.90 -7.20
CA ARG A 229 21.04 -2.74 -7.28
C ARG A 229 21.53 -3.16 -5.88
N HIS A 230 21.38 -2.27 -4.88
CA HIS A 230 21.79 -2.57 -3.51
C HIS A 230 20.78 -3.49 -2.83
N LEU A 231 19.48 -3.27 -3.06
CA LEU A 231 18.41 -4.10 -2.51
C LEU A 231 18.48 -5.53 -3.03
N TYR A 232 18.65 -5.71 -4.34
CA TYR A 232 18.79 -7.05 -4.94
C TYR A 232 20.04 -7.76 -4.44
N THR A 233 21.17 -7.08 -4.38
CA THR A 233 22.40 -7.64 -3.85
C THR A 233 22.23 -8.05 -2.37
N ALA A 234 21.55 -7.23 -1.58
CA ALA A 234 21.29 -7.54 -0.17
C ALA A 234 20.32 -8.71 0.00
N ALA A 235 19.28 -8.82 -0.84
CA ALA A 235 18.36 -9.94 -0.84
C ALA A 235 19.07 -11.27 -1.15
N ASP A 236 19.90 -11.31 -2.20
CA ASP A 236 20.71 -12.48 -2.53
C ASP A 236 21.67 -12.87 -1.41
N ARG A 237 22.27 -11.87 -0.75
CA ARG A 237 23.17 -12.09 0.39
C ARG A 237 22.43 -12.64 1.59
N LEU A 238 21.19 -12.16 1.89
CA LEU A 238 20.38 -12.66 2.99
C LEU A 238 20.04 -14.13 2.78
N VAL A 239 19.57 -14.53 1.60
CA VAL A 239 19.25 -15.92 1.29
C VAL A 239 20.49 -16.82 1.46
N LYS A 240 21.65 -16.39 0.97
CA LYS A 240 22.92 -17.13 1.16
C LYS A 240 23.34 -17.16 2.62
N LEU A 241 23.14 -16.09 3.38
CA LEU A 241 23.44 -16.04 4.81
C LEU A 241 22.61 -17.04 5.59
N VAL A 242 21.28 -17.04 5.37
CA VAL A 242 20.35 -17.98 6.03
C VAL A 242 20.70 -19.42 5.72
N ARG A 243 21.00 -19.73 4.44
CA ARG A 243 21.42 -21.09 4.03
C ARG A 243 22.75 -21.54 4.63
N SER A 244 23.62 -20.61 4.99
CA SER A 244 24.93 -20.93 5.57
C SER A 244 24.90 -21.06 7.11
N LEU A 245 23.78 -20.73 7.76
CA LEU A 245 23.65 -20.88 9.19
C LEU A 245 23.60 -22.37 9.58
N PRO A 246 24.38 -22.82 10.58
CA PRO A 246 24.27 -24.14 11.12
C PRO A 246 22.89 -24.37 11.76
N ASP A 247 22.35 -25.61 11.71
CA ASP A 247 21.07 -25.96 12.34
C ASP A 247 21.06 -25.63 13.85
N HIS A 248 22.22 -25.71 14.49
CA HIS A 248 22.44 -25.41 15.91
C HIS A 248 23.16 -24.09 16.13
N ALA A 249 22.99 -23.11 15.21
CA ALA A 249 23.51 -21.76 15.42
C ALA A 249 23.07 -21.22 16.78
N ASP A 250 23.99 -20.57 17.48
CA ASP A 250 23.70 -19.97 18.79
C ASP A 250 22.65 -18.84 18.66
N ASN A 251 22.10 -18.45 19.81
CA ASN A 251 21.07 -17.43 19.85
C ASN A 251 21.55 -16.07 19.30
N LEU A 252 22.83 -15.73 19.47
CA LEU A 252 23.38 -14.46 19.02
C LEU A 252 23.44 -14.37 17.49
N LEU A 253 23.87 -15.46 16.83
CA LEU A 253 23.89 -15.55 15.36
C LEU A 253 22.48 -15.49 14.79
N ARG A 254 21.51 -16.21 15.39
CA ARG A 254 20.10 -16.17 14.95
C ARG A 254 19.52 -14.76 15.10
N ARG A 255 19.72 -14.11 16.23
CA ARG A 255 19.27 -12.71 16.45
C ARG A 255 19.88 -11.75 15.42
N ALA A 256 21.18 -11.86 15.17
CA ALA A 256 21.85 -11.02 14.17
C ALA A 256 21.31 -11.24 12.75
N THR A 257 21.01 -12.50 12.39
CA THR A 257 20.40 -12.81 11.09
C THR A 257 18.97 -12.29 10.98
N ASN A 258 18.17 -12.42 12.05
CA ASN A 258 16.83 -11.85 12.10
C ASN A 258 16.86 -10.31 11.99
N GLN A 259 17.84 -9.67 12.64
CA GLN A 259 18.01 -8.23 12.50
C GLN A 259 18.46 -7.84 11.09
N ALA A 260 19.33 -8.63 10.44
CA ALA A 260 19.71 -8.41 9.05
C ALA A 260 18.48 -8.48 8.11
N ALA A 261 17.63 -9.48 8.29
CA ALA A 261 16.38 -9.58 7.53
C ALA A 261 15.47 -8.37 7.77
N ARG A 262 15.35 -7.90 9.02
CA ARG A 262 14.57 -6.69 9.37
C ARG A 262 15.11 -5.43 8.70
N GLU A 263 16.43 -5.23 8.72
CA GLU A 263 17.06 -4.08 8.06
C GLU A 263 16.82 -4.10 6.55
N LEU A 264 16.87 -5.28 5.93
CA LEU A 264 16.55 -5.42 4.49
C LEU A 264 15.09 -5.09 4.19
N LEU A 265 14.14 -5.61 4.96
CA LEU A 265 12.71 -5.30 4.79
C LEU A 265 12.45 -3.79 4.93
N LEU A 266 13.08 -3.13 5.89
CA LEU A 266 12.99 -1.68 6.06
C LEU A 266 13.65 -0.91 4.92
N ALA A 267 14.76 -1.41 4.36
CA ALA A 267 15.38 -0.81 3.17
C ALA A 267 14.50 -0.94 1.92
N GLN A 268 13.68 -1.98 1.84
CA GLN A 268 12.78 -2.28 0.72
C GLN A 268 11.46 -1.52 0.77
N SER A 269 11.20 -0.70 1.81
CA SER A 269 9.98 0.12 1.87
C SER A 269 9.86 0.98 0.61
N SER A 270 8.72 0.88 -0.08
CA SER A 270 8.44 1.63 -1.31
C SER A 270 8.39 3.14 -1.10
N ASP A 271 8.16 3.58 0.14
CA ASP A 271 8.14 5.01 0.52
C ASP A 271 9.46 5.71 0.22
N TRP A 272 10.60 5.03 0.32
CA TRP A 272 11.87 5.67 0.03
C TRP A 272 11.97 6.14 -1.42
N ALA A 273 11.60 5.28 -2.36
CA ALA A 273 11.56 5.64 -3.78
C ALA A 273 10.52 6.73 -4.05
N PHE A 274 9.33 6.60 -3.46
CA PHE A 274 8.23 7.57 -3.58
C PHE A 274 8.64 8.96 -3.07
N ILE A 275 9.22 9.06 -1.87
CA ILE A 275 9.67 10.32 -1.27
C ILE A 275 10.78 10.98 -2.11
N MET A 276 11.73 10.17 -2.63
CA MET A 276 12.78 10.67 -3.52
C MET A 276 12.21 11.29 -4.80
N LYS A 277 11.15 10.67 -5.36
CA LYS A 277 10.49 11.18 -6.58
C LYS A 277 9.62 12.39 -6.32
N THR A 278 8.81 12.39 -5.26
CA THR A 278 7.88 13.48 -4.94
C THR A 278 8.56 14.71 -4.36
N GLY A 279 9.80 14.57 -3.88
CA GLY A 279 10.60 15.70 -3.40
C GLY A 279 10.28 16.15 -1.97
N THR A 280 9.38 15.50 -1.25
CA THR A 280 8.88 15.97 0.06
C THR A 280 9.94 15.95 1.15
N MET A 281 10.73 14.86 1.25
CA MET A 281 11.76 14.65 2.29
C MET A 281 12.97 13.88 1.75
N VAL A 282 13.48 14.24 0.59
CA VAL A 282 14.55 13.50 -0.12
C VAL A 282 15.77 13.17 0.74
N PRO A 283 16.37 14.13 1.51
CA PRO A 283 17.54 13.80 2.34
C PRO A 283 17.23 12.75 3.43
N TYR A 284 16.02 12.74 3.95
CA TYR A 284 15.58 11.75 4.93
C TYR A 284 15.49 10.36 4.29
N ALA A 285 14.79 10.23 3.16
CA ALA A 285 14.65 8.96 2.47
C ALA A 285 16.01 8.36 2.05
N GLN A 286 16.89 9.18 1.48
CA GLN A 286 18.25 8.75 1.12
C GLN A 286 19.06 8.30 2.32
N ARG A 287 18.99 9.02 3.45
CA ARG A 287 19.70 8.65 4.68
C ARG A 287 19.18 7.33 5.22
N ARG A 288 17.85 7.17 5.34
CA ARG A 288 17.25 5.93 5.86
C ARG A 288 17.58 4.71 5.00
N THR A 289 17.46 4.84 3.68
CA THR A 289 17.82 3.75 2.76
C THR A 289 19.29 3.33 2.95
N ARG A 290 20.22 4.31 2.95
CA ARG A 290 21.63 4.02 3.15
C ARG A 290 21.92 3.41 4.52
N GLU A 291 21.28 3.90 5.58
CA GLU A 291 21.41 3.38 6.95
C GLU A 291 21.00 1.91 7.03
N HIS A 292 19.81 1.56 6.52
CA HIS A 292 19.33 0.18 6.54
C HIS A 292 20.20 -0.75 5.69
N ILE A 293 20.63 -0.34 4.51
CA ILE A 293 21.55 -1.11 3.68
C ILE A 293 22.89 -1.31 4.40
N HIS A 294 23.45 -0.25 5.01
CA HIS A 294 24.69 -0.34 5.77
C HIS A 294 24.59 -1.28 6.98
N ASN A 295 23.51 -1.17 7.75
CA ASN A 295 23.24 -2.03 8.89
C ASN A 295 23.13 -3.50 8.45
N PHE A 296 22.40 -3.76 7.37
CA PHE A 296 22.32 -5.09 6.77
C PHE A 296 23.71 -5.66 6.42
N LEU A 297 24.51 -4.90 5.68
CA LEU A 297 25.85 -5.33 5.24
C LEU A 297 26.77 -5.63 6.43
N ARG A 298 26.72 -4.79 7.46
CA ARG A 298 27.49 -5.00 8.69
C ARG A 298 27.06 -6.26 9.43
N LEU A 299 25.76 -6.52 9.55
CA LEU A 299 25.23 -7.75 10.15
C LEU A 299 25.60 -8.99 9.36
N ASP A 300 25.47 -8.95 8.03
CA ASP A 300 25.87 -10.06 7.16
C ASP A 300 27.36 -10.39 7.32
N GLU A 301 28.23 -9.38 7.41
CA GLU A 301 29.65 -9.59 7.64
C GLU A 301 29.94 -10.18 9.03
N MET A 302 29.32 -9.63 10.08
CA MET A 302 29.48 -10.12 11.47
C MET A 302 29.06 -11.58 11.61
N VAL A 303 27.92 -11.95 11.01
CA VAL A 303 27.42 -13.34 11.06
C VAL A 303 28.36 -14.27 10.31
N ARG A 304 28.81 -13.91 9.10
CA ARG A 304 29.75 -14.73 8.30
C ARG A 304 31.09 -14.93 8.98
N GLN A 305 31.55 -13.94 9.73
CA GLN A 305 32.81 -14.00 10.48
C GLN A 305 32.66 -14.65 11.86
N HIS A 306 31.44 -14.99 12.29
CA HIS A 306 31.13 -15.44 13.65
C HIS A 306 31.64 -14.44 14.73
N ARG A 307 31.54 -13.12 14.46
CA ARG A 307 32.03 -12.02 15.31
C ARG A 307 30.95 -10.97 15.53
N VAL A 308 29.79 -11.43 16.01
CA VAL A 308 28.68 -10.51 16.31
C VAL A 308 29.00 -9.71 17.57
N ASP A 309 28.92 -8.38 17.44
CA ASP A 309 28.98 -7.46 18.58
C ASP A 309 27.60 -7.40 19.27
N PRO A 310 27.45 -7.96 20.49
CA PRO A 310 26.15 -8.04 21.16
C PRO A 310 25.57 -6.66 21.49
N TRP A 311 26.43 -5.69 21.88
CA TRP A 311 26.01 -4.34 22.26
C TRP A 311 25.49 -3.56 21.07
N TRP A 312 26.20 -3.66 19.95
CA TRP A 312 25.75 -3.01 18.72
C TRP A 312 24.47 -3.65 18.18
N LEU A 313 24.37 -4.99 18.20
CA LEU A 313 23.15 -5.69 17.82
C LEU A 313 21.95 -5.23 18.65
N GLU A 314 22.09 -5.25 19.99
CA GLU A 314 21.00 -4.80 20.87
C GLU A 314 20.60 -3.34 20.61
N SER A 315 21.55 -2.48 20.29
CA SER A 315 21.26 -1.08 19.92
C SER A 315 20.39 -0.99 18.65
N ARG A 316 20.58 -1.90 17.69
CA ARG A 316 19.78 -1.94 16.45
C ARG A 316 18.41 -2.54 16.71
N GLU A 317 18.31 -3.62 17.47
CA GLU A 317 17.04 -4.22 17.87
C GLU A 317 16.14 -3.23 18.61
N ARG A 318 16.71 -2.41 19.49
CA ARG A 318 15.98 -1.34 20.19
C ARG A 318 15.58 -0.18 19.28
N ALA A 319 16.39 0.15 18.30
CA ALA A 319 16.11 1.24 17.36
C ALA A 319 15.03 0.87 16.33
N THR A 320 14.90 -0.42 16.01
CA THR A 320 13.97 -0.95 15.00
C THR A 320 13.19 -2.12 15.57
N THR A 321 12.03 -1.84 16.14
CA THR A 321 11.17 -2.84 16.80
C THR A 321 10.13 -3.48 15.88
N LEU A 322 10.09 -3.08 14.61
CA LEU A 322 9.17 -3.63 13.61
C LEU A 322 9.46 -5.13 13.40
N PHE A 323 8.41 -5.91 13.22
CA PHE A 323 8.48 -7.38 13.06
C PHE A 323 9.24 -8.08 14.20
N PRO A 324 8.80 -7.96 15.47
CA PRO A 324 9.53 -8.50 16.62
C PRO A 324 9.64 -10.04 16.61
N TRP A 325 8.71 -10.71 15.90
CA TRP A 325 8.67 -12.18 15.74
C TRP A 325 9.31 -12.67 14.44
N LEU A 326 10.02 -11.80 13.70
CA LEU A 326 10.65 -12.19 12.44
C LEU A 326 11.64 -13.33 12.67
N ASP A 327 11.46 -14.40 11.94
CA ASP A 327 12.41 -15.51 11.85
C ASP A 327 12.95 -15.58 10.41
N ALA A 328 14.23 -15.29 10.26
CA ALA A 328 14.87 -15.30 8.95
C ALA A 328 14.93 -16.69 8.29
N SER A 329 14.67 -17.76 9.03
CA SER A 329 14.61 -19.13 8.48
C SER A 329 13.55 -19.29 7.39
N VAL A 330 12.53 -18.42 7.34
CA VAL A 330 11.53 -18.39 6.26
C VAL A 330 12.14 -18.15 4.87
N TYR A 331 13.34 -17.59 4.80
CA TYR A 331 14.08 -17.41 3.54
C TYR A 331 14.91 -18.64 3.15
N TYR A 332 14.90 -19.68 3.98
CA TYR A 332 15.48 -20.97 3.65
C TYR A 332 14.47 -21.77 2.81
N LYS A 333 14.60 -21.72 1.49
CA LYS A 333 13.94 -22.70 0.64
C LYS A 333 14.89 -23.89 0.49
N SER A 334 14.52 -25.06 1.01
CA SER A 334 15.14 -26.30 0.54
C SER A 334 14.94 -26.36 -0.98
N GLU A 335 15.98 -26.64 -1.73
CA GLU A 335 15.79 -26.99 -3.14
C GLU A 335 14.84 -28.19 -3.15
N ALA A 336 13.56 -27.95 -3.48
CA ALA A 336 12.67 -29.06 -3.77
C ALA A 336 13.31 -29.84 -4.91
N PRO A 337 13.43 -31.16 -4.81
CA PRO A 337 13.94 -31.95 -5.92
C PRO A 337 13.08 -31.61 -7.13
N VAL A 338 13.73 -31.13 -8.20
CA VAL A 338 13.10 -30.91 -9.50
C VAL A 338 12.53 -32.26 -9.91
N ALA A 339 11.18 -32.41 -9.82
CA ALA A 339 10.46 -33.59 -10.24
C ALA A 339 10.31 -33.60 -11.77
#